data_4d62d3b1168718791aceb17225c336c9
#
_entry.id   4d62d3b1168718791aceb17225c336c9
#
_cell.length_a   1.000
_cell.length_b   1.000
_cell.length_c   1.000
_cell.angle_alpha   90.00
_cell.angle_beta   90.00
_cell.angle_gamma   90.00
#
_symmetry.space_group_name_H-M   'P 1'
#
loop_
_entity.id
_entity.type
_entity.pdbx_description
1 polymer ?
#
loop_
_entity_poly.entity_id
_entity_poly.type
_entity_poly.pdbx_seq_one_letter_code
_entity_poly.pdbx_strand_id
1 'polypeptide(L)'
;MRSVVCSIIFALLSSLPVHGADKLPKNASQYLPDLVIAKNETFSTFAHPEYFAGQVEQESCISLTHPKCWNPRAELKTKREYGFGFGQTTIAYNANGTERFNNFEAAKKLHPSLAHWKWDERFDPTKQLMVMLLMDKQCYAKSSKWAASDYENTAFMFSCYNGGYGGIITDRKICERVQGCDPSKWFGNVEKYSLKQKTKIPGYGKSMFEINREYPKNIMFIRSSKYAPFFE
;
A
#
# COMPACT_ATOMS: atom_id res chain seq x y z
N MET A 1 -59.60 22.63 -36.18
CA MET A 1 -59.39 21.55 -35.20
C MET A 1 -58.00 20.99 -35.46
N ARG A 2 -57.02 21.33 -34.65
CA ARG A 2 -55.62 20.82 -34.71
C ARG A 2 -55.43 19.85 -33.57
N SER A 3 -55.25 18.57 -33.90
CA SER A 3 -54.93 17.52 -32.91
C SER A 3 -53.46 17.64 -32.48
N VAL A 4 -53.26 17.81 -31.20
CA VAL A 4 -51.93 17.75 -30.55
C VAL A 4 -51.66 16.31 -30.19
N VAL A 5 -50.67 15.69 -30.84
CA VAL A 5 -50.16 14.36 -30.49
C VAL A 5 -49.09 14.57 -29.41
N CYS A 6 -49.37 14.08 -28.23
CA CYS A 6 -48.44 14.06 -27.10
C CYS A 6 -47.56 12.80 -27.19
N SER A 7 -46.30 12.94 -27.61
CA SER A 7 -45.32 11.85 -27.64
C SER A 7 -44.74 11.69 -26.27
N ILE A 8 -45.07 10.57 -25.59
CA ILE A 8 -44.48 10.17 -24.35
C ILE A 8 -43.15 9.47 -24.67
N ILE A 9 -42.04 10.12 -24.35
CA ILE A 9 -40.69 9.54 -24.42
C ILE A 9 -40.52 8.67 -23.15
N PHE A 10 -40.59 7.35 -23.31
CA PHE A 10 -40.12 6.40 -22.29
C PHE A 10 -38.58 6.44 -22.26
N ALA A 11 -38.03 7.10 -21.25
CA ALA A 11 -36.62 6.95 -20.91
C ALA A 11 -36.39 5.56 -20.31
N LEU A 12 -35.81 4.68 -21.10
CA LEU A 12 -35.25 3.43 -20.62
C LEU A 12 -34.03 3.75 -19.75
N LEU A 13 -34.25 3.83 -18.43
CA LEU A 13 -33.18 3.73 -17.44
C LEU A 13 -32.60 2.32 -17.51
N SER A 14 -31.54 2.16 -18.31
CA SER A 14 -30.70 0.98 -18.24
C SER A 14 -30.05 0.98 -16.86
N SER A 15 -30.54 0.16 -15.94
CA SER A 15 -29.86 -0.18 -14.71
C SER A 15 -28.55 -0.88 -15.07
N LEU A 16 -27.46 -0.14 -15.01
CA LEU A 16 -26.11 -0.75 -15.00
C LEU A 16 -26.09 -1.74 -13.84
N PRO A 17 -25.56 -2.97 -14.04
CA PRO A 17 -25.39 -3.87 -12.93
C PRO A 17 -24.50 -3.19 -11.89
N VAL A 18 -25.04 -2.92 -10.72
CA VAL A 18 -24.26 -2.59 -9.54
C VAL A 18 -23.38 -3.82 -9.34
N HIS A 19 -22.11 -3.72 -9.72
CA HIS A 19 -21.10 -4.70 -9.32
C HIS A 19 -21.21 -4.80 -7.81
N GLY A 20 -21.46 -6.01 -7.29
CA GLY A 20 -21.69 -6.23 -5.88
C GLY A 20 -20.58 -5.53 -5.11
N ALA A 21 -20.96 -4.64 -4.19
CA ALA A 21 -20.01 -3.89 -3.37
C ALA A 21 -19.07 -4.92 -2.74
N ASP A 22 -17.80 -4.86 -3.11
CA ASP A 22 -16.77 -5.74 -2.58
C ASP A 22 -16.84 -5.67 -1.05
N LYS A 23 -17.06 -6.81 -0.41
CA LYS A 23 -17.31 -6.85 1.03
C LYS A 23 -16.09 -6.33 1.77
N LEU A 24 -16.29 -5.32 2.60
CA LEU A 24 -15.23 -4.82 3.48
C LEU A 24 -14.81 -5.89 4.50
N PRO A 25 -13.53 -5.93 4.87
CA PRO A 25 -13.08 -6.69 6.02
C PRO A 25 -13.84 -6.26 7.29
N LYS A 26 -14.23 -7.23 8.13
CA LYS A 26 -15.06 -6.98 9.33
C LYS A 26 -14.49 -5.86 10.22
N ASN A 27 -13.17 -5.79 10.38
CA ASN A 27 -12.55 -4.80 11.27
C ASN A 27 -12.24 -3.46 10.56
N ALA A 28 -12.38 -3.36 9.24
CA ALA A 28 -12.02 -2.15 8.51
C ALA A 28 -12.82 -0.93 8.96
N SER A 29 -14.13 -1.08 9.14
CA SER A 29 -15.02 0.01 9.57
C SER A 29 -14.64 0.61 10.93
N GLN A 30 -14.01 -0.17 11.80
CA GLN A 30 -13.52 0.30 13.10
C GLN A 30 -12.35 1.27 12.97
N TYR A 31 -11.44 1.06 12.01
CA TYR A 31 -10.17 1.77 11.92
C TYR A 31 -10.06 2.71 10.70
N LEU A 32 -11.04 2.70 9.81
CA LEU A 32 -11.08 3.65 8.69
C LEU A 32 -11.12 5.11 9.15
N PRO A 33 -11.89 5.49 10.20
CA PRO A 33 -11.84 6.86 10.73
C PRO A 33 -10.44 7.27 11.21
N ASP A 34 -9.72 6.37 11.89
CA ASP A 34 -8.34 6.62 12.34
C ASP A 34 -7.39 6.80 11.15
N LEU A 35 -7.58 6.03 10.07
CA LEU A 35 -6.80 6.18 8.84
C LEU A 35 -7.04 7.53 8.16
N VAL A 36 -8.29 8.01 8.13
CA VAL A 36 -8.64 9.34 7.60
C VAL A 36 -7.92 10.43 8.40
N ILE A 37 -7.97 10.36 9.73
CA ILE A 37 -7.28 11.31 10.62
C ILE A 37 -5.77 11.26 10.36
N ALA A 38 -5.15 10.08 10.44
CA ALA A 38 -3.73 9.92 10.22
C ALA A 38 -3.27 10.42 8.83
N LYS A 39 -4.05 10.18 7.78
CA LYS A 39 -3.80 10.70 6.43
C LYS A 39 -3.80 12.24 6.40
N ASN A 40 -4.79 12.86 7.01
CA ASN A 40 -4.90 14.32 7.02
C ASN A 40 -3.77 14.98 7.81
N GLU A 41 -3.29 14.35 8.89
CA GLU A 41 -2.19 14.85 9.69
C GLU A 41 -0.81 14.63 9.03
N THR A 42 -0.63 13.51 8.33
CA THR A 42 0.70 13.11 7.85
C THR A 42 0.90 13.34 6.35
N PHE A 43 -0.11 13.05 5.51
CA PHE A 43 0.01 13.09 4.06
C PHE A 43 -1.27 13.69 3.43
N SER A 44 -1.70 14.87 3.88
CA SER A 44 -2.94 15.56 3.48
C SER A 44 -3.07 15.77 1.97
N THR A 45 -1.97 15.99 1.27
CA THR A 45 -1.93 16.30 -0.18
C THR A 45 -2.05 15.06 -1.08
N PHE A 46 -2.04 13.85 -0.55
CA PHE A 46 -2.16 12.64 -1.37
C PHE A 46 -3.58 12.48 -1.90
N ALA A 47 -3.70 12.34 -3.24
CA ALA A 47 -4.98 12.42 -3.94
C ALA A 47 -5.84 11.16 -3.85
N HIS A 48 -5.24 10.00 -3.53
CA HIS A 48 -5.89 8.68 -3.55
C HIS A 48 -5.83 7.99 -2.18
N PRO A 49 -6.50 8.54 -1.15
CA PRO A 49 -6.42 8.01 0.21
C PRO A 49 -6.93 6.58 0.36
N GLU A 50 -7.83 6.14 -0.52
CA GLU A 50 -8.32 4.76 -0.59
C GLU A 50 -7.20 3.73 -0.82
N TYR A 51 -6.08 4.14 -1.42
CA TYR A 51 -4.92 3.27 -1.60
C TYR A 51 -4.26 2.89 -0.27
N PHE A 52 -4.26 3.77 0.71
CA PHE A 52 -3.74 3.44 2.05
C PHE A 52 -4.62 2.40 2.76
N ALA A 53 -5.93 2.44 2.56
CA ALA A 53 -6.81 1.38 3.06
C ALA A 53 -6.53 0.04 2.35
N GLY A 54 -6.32 0.07 1.03
CA GLY A 54 -5.86 -1.08 0.25
C GLY A 54 -4.51 -1.61 0.73
N GLN A 55 -3.61 -0.73 1.18
CA GLN A 55 -2.32 -1.10 1.73
C GLN A 55 -2.44 -1.79 3.09
N VAL A 56 -3.28 -1.27 4.02
CA VAL A 56 -3.59 -1.96 5.28
C VAL A 56 -4.12 -3.37 5.01
N GLU A 57 -5.01 -3.53 4.02
CA GLU A 57 -5.49 -4.85 3.62
C GLU A 57 -4.37 -5.71 3.05
N GLN A 58 -3.49 -5.17 2.21
CA GLN A 58 -2.36 -5.89 1.62
C GLN A 58 -1.39 -6.43 2.69
N GLU A 59 -1.14 -5.63 3.73
CA GLU A 59 -0.18 -5.96 4.79
C GLU A 59 -0.76 -6.88 5.86
N SER A 60 -2.04 -6.71 6.21
CA SER A 60 -2.62 -7.39 7.38
C SER A 60 -3.53 -8.57 7.03
N CYS A 61 -4.04 -8.66 5.78
CA CYS A 61 -5.09 -9.62 5.45
C CYS A 61 -4.55 -10.83 4.66
N ILE A 62 -4.62 -12.00 5.25
CA ILE A 62 -4.48 -13.29 4.55
C ILE A 62 -5.74 -13.56 3.70
N SER A 63 -6.91 -13.23 4.26
CA SER A 63 -8.21 -13.15 3.58
C SER A 63 -9.05 -12.08 4.28
N LEU A 64 -10.14 -11.62 3.65
CA LEU A 64 -11.00 -10.56 4.20
C LEU A 64 -11.69 -10.96 5.52
N THR A 65 -11.84 -12.26 5.78
CA THR A 65 -12.46 -12.81 6.99
C THR A 65 -11.43 -13.26 8.03
N HIS A 66 -10.13 -13.23 7.71
CA HIS A 66 -9.10 -13.69 8.63
C HIS A 66 -8.99 -12.76 9.85
N PRO A 67 -8.82 -13.28 11.09
CA PRO A 67 -8.75 -12.44 12.30
C PRO A 67 -7.63 -11.39 12.33
N LYS A 68 -6.55 -11.59 11.57
CA LYS A 68 -5.47 -10.61 11.42
C LYS A 68 -5.80 -9.47 10.48
N CYS A 69 -6.85 -9.62 9.64
CA CYS A 69 -7.23 -8.60 8.67
C CYS A 69 -7.73 -7.34 9.38
N TRP A 70 -7.12 -6.19 9.07
CA TRP A 70 -7.39 -4.94 9.76
C TRP A 70 -7.31 -5.07 11.29
N ASN A 71 -6.27 -5.72 11.78
CA ASN A 71 -6.04 -5.91 13.21
C ASN A 71 -4.69 -5.29 13.60
N PRO A 72 -4.64 -4.29 14.49
CA PRO A 72 -3.39 -3.69 14.94
C PRO A 72 -2.47 -4.66 15.67
N ARG A 73 -3.00 -5.81 16.10
CA ARG A 73 -2.23 -6.92 16.71
C ARG A 73 -1.85 -8.01 15.71
N ALA A 74 -1.99 -7.76 14.39
CA ALA A 74 -1.49 -8.68 13.38
C ALA A 74 0.04 -8.77 13.47
N GLU A 75 0.57 -9.98 13.57
CA GLU A 75 2.00 -10.22 13.69
C GLU A 75 2.44 -11.32 12.73
N LEU A 76 3.58 -11.10 12.07
CA LEU A 76 4.33 -12.09 11.32
C LEU A 76 5.71 -12.26 12.01
N LYS A 77 6.02 -13.47 12.44
CA LYS A 77 7.30 -13.78 13.06
C LYS A 77 7.97 -14.95 12.37
N THR A 78 9.15 -14.74 11.88
CA THR A 78 10.01 -15.74 11.25
C THR A 78 11.42 -15.68 11.88
N LYS A 79 12.33 -16.55 11.46
CA LYS A 79 13.75 -16.44 11.84
C LYS A 79 14.44 -15.20 11.25
N ARG A 80 13.87 -14.61 10.22
CA ARG A 80 14.46 -13.49 9.45
C ARG A 80 13.89 -12.15 9.82
N GLU A 81 12.64 -12.10 10.29
CA GLU A 81 11.92 -10.85 10.48
C GLU A 81 10.77 -11.01 11.48
N TYR A 82 10.45 -9.90 12.12
CA TYR A 82 9.25 -9.71 12.91
C TYR A 82 8.54 -8.47 12.37
N GLY A 83 7.33 -8.66 11.85
CA GLY A 83 6.45 -7.59 11.39
C GLY A 83 5.21 -7.50 12.26
N PHE A 84 4.69 -6.29 12.50
CA PHE A 84 3.50 -6.10 13.30
C PHE A 84 2.63 -4.94 12.80
N GLY A 85 1.36 -5.03 13.12
CA GLY A 85 0.37 -3.98 12.92
C GLY A 85 -0.11 -3.82 11.48
N PHE A 86 -0.80 -2.72 11.23
CA PHE A 86 -1.46 -2.43 9.96
C PHE A 86 -0.50 -2.36 8.78
N GLY A 87 0.67 -1.75 8.96
CA GLY A 87 1.68 -1.60 7.91
C GLY A 87 2.83 -2.60 8.05
N GLN A 88 2.67 -3.66 8.85
CA GLN A 88 3.72 -4.66 9.11
C GLN A 88 5.08 -4.02 9.38
N THR A 89 5.12 -3.08 10.35
CA THR A 89 6.37 -2.44 10.77
C THR A 89 7.40 -3.51 11.13
N THR A 90 8.49 -3.58 10.36
CA THR A 90 9.39 -4.74 10.35
C THR A 90 10.69 -4.47 11.08
N ILE A 91 11.09 -5.45 11.91
CA ILE A 91 12.45 -5.61 12.42
C ILE A 91 13.04 -6.82 11.70
N ALA A 92 14.15 -6.67 11.01
CA ALA A 92 14.78 -7.75 10.26
C ALA A 92 16.10 -8.17 10.89
N TYR A 93 16.44 -9.46 10.75
CA TYR A 93 17.60 -10.09 11.37
C TYR A 93 18.52 -10.71 10.32
N ASN A 94 19.80 -10.71 10.62
CA ASN A 94 20.83 -11.48 9.92
C ASN A 94 20.74 -12.97 10.28
N ALA A 95 21.44 -13.81 9.54
CA ALA A 95 21.47 -15.26 9.79
C ALA A 95 22.00 -15.61 11.20
N ASN A 96 22.88 -14.79 11.76
CA ASN A 96 23.43 -14.94 13.11
C ASN A 96 22.53 -14.36 14.22
N GLY A 97 21.32 -13.91 13.88
CA GLY A 97 20.34 -13.36 14.83
C GLY A 97 20.56 -11.88 15.20
N THR A 98 21.60 -11.23 14.70
CA THR A 98 21.78 -9.78 14.90
C THR A 98 20.79 -8.99 14.09
N GLU A 99 20.36 -7.83 14.61
CA GLU A 99 19.45 -6.92 13.91
C GLU A 99 20.11 -6.36 12.64
N ARG A 100 19.42 -6.47 11.52
CA ARG A 100 19.85 -5.91 10.22
C ARG A 100 19.30 -4.50 10.01
N PHE A 101 18.03 -4.32 10.37
CA PHE A 101 17.37 -3.01 10.44
C PHE A 101 16.16 -3.10 11.37
N ASN A 102 15.74 -1.94 11.89
CA ASN A 102 14.62 -1.82 12.82
C ASN A 102 13.76 -0.62 12.44
N ASN A 103 12.66 -0.87 11.72
CA ASN A 103 11.74 0.17 11.31
C ASN A 103 10.95 0.77 12.49
N PHE A 104 10.81 0.05 13.62
CA PHE A 104 10.19 0.60 14.82
C PHE A 104 11.05 1.72 15.42
N GLU A 105 12.36 1.48 15.57
CA GLU A 105 13.28 2.52 16.05
C GLU A 105 13.46 3.65 15.04
N ALA A 106 13.47 3.35 13.74
CA ALA A 106 13.51 4.36 12.69
C ALA A 106 12.26 5.23 12.67
N ALA A 107 11.09 4.68 12.95
CA ALA A 107 9.80 5.38 12.98
C ALA A 107 9.77 6.52 14.02
N LYS A 108 10.47 6.37 15.16
CA LYS A 108 10.55 7.41 16.20
C LYS A 108 11.15 8.72 15.69
N LYS A 109 11.88 8.68 14.59
CA LYS A 109 12.51 9.86 13.96
C LYS A 109 11.65 10.50 12.87
N LEU A 110 10.51 9.89 12.51
CA LEU A 110 9.67 10.35 11.40
C LEU A 110 8.78 11.54 11.78
N HIS A 111 8.35 11.59 13.04
CA HIS A 111 7.45 12.63 13.53
C HIS A 111 7.63 12.84 15.05
N PRO A 112 7.49 14.08 15.59
CA PRO A 112 7.63 14.35 17.03
C PRO A 112 6.72 13.51 17.93
N SER A 113 5.48 13.22 17.51
CA SER A 113 4.54 12.39 18.28
C SER A 113 4.97 10.92 18.42
N LEU A 114 5.90 10.46 17.58
CA LEU A 114 6.46 9.11 17.61
C LEU A 114 7.77 9.02 18.42
N ALA A 115 8.38 10.15 18.79
CA ALA A 115 9.69 10.19 19.43
C ALA A 115 9.77 9.35 20.72
N HIS A 116 8.67 9.27 21.46
CA HIS A 116 8.57 8.52 22.71
C HIS A 116 7.73 7.25 22.60
N TRP A 117 7.50 6.74 21.39
CA TRP A 117 6.74 5.52 21.18
C TRP A 117 7.46 4.32 21.81
N LYS A 118 6.81 3.68 22.79
CA LYS A 118 7.36 2.56 23.54
C LYS A 118 7.00 1.23 22.89
N TRP A 119 7.82 0.21 23.14
CA TRP A 119 7.61 -1.12 22.58
C TRP A 119 6.31 -1.78 23.06
N ASP A 120 5.91 -1.59 24.30
CA ASP A 120 4.66 -2.09 24.86
C ASP A 120 3.41 -1.42 24.24
N GLU A 121 3.57 -0.22 23.68
CA GLU A 121 2.56 0.51 22.93
C GLU A 121 2.57 0.19 21.42
N ARG A 122 3.37 -0.77 20.94
CA ARG A 122 3.52 -1.04 19.51
C ARG A 122 2.23 -1.39 18.78
N PHE A 123 1.18 -1.78 19.51
CA PHE A 123 -0.14 -2.10 18.98
C PHE A 123 -1.12 -0.93 18.97
N ASP A 124 -0.67 0.28 19.28
CA ASP A 124 -1.45 1.51 19.12
C ASP A 124 -1.80 1.72 17.63
N PRO A 125 -3.10 1.68 17.25
CA PRO A 125 -3.53 1.75 15.87
C PRO A 125 -3.17 3.08 15.21
N THR A 126 -3.29 4.19 15.92
CA THR A 126 -3.00 5.53 15.40
C THR A 126 -1.53 5.68 15.06
N LYS A 127 -0.63 5.27 15.97
CA LYS A 127 0.81 5.32 15.73
C LYS A 127 1.24 4.42 14.56
N GLN A 128 0.65 3.23 14.44
CA GLN A 128 0.91 2.32 13.32
C GLN A 128 0.52 2.93 11.96
N LEU A 129 -0.67 3.54 11.87
CA LEU A 129 -1.14 4.22 10.66
C LEU A 129 -0.26 5.41 10.32
N MET A 130 0.10 6.24 11.30
CA MET A 130 1.02 7.36 11.10
C MET A 130 2.37 6.89 10.54
N VAL A 131 2.95 5.82 11.09
CA VAL A 131 4.24 5.28 10.63
C VAL A 131 4.15 4.81 9.18
N MET A 132 3.10 4.05 8.83
CA MET A 132 2.88 3.59 7.46
C MET A 132 2.82 4.77 6.48
N LEU A 133 1.98 5.75 6.76
CA LEU A 133 1.80 6.92 5.91
C LEU A 133 3.05 7.81 5.81
N LEU A 134 3.81 7.96 6.89
CA LEU A 134 5.06 8.72 6.88
C LEU A 134 6.15 8.02 6.08
N MET A 135 6.22 6.69 6.12
CA MET A 135 7.13 5.90 5.28
C MET A 135 6.75 6.02 3.79
N ASP A 136 5.45 5.94 3.47
CA ASP A 136 4.95 6.18 2.12
C ASP A 136 5.27 7.58 1.63
N LYS A 137 5.01 8.61 2.44
CA LYS A 137 5.34 10.00 2.12
C LYS A 137 6.83 10.20 1.82
N GLN A 138 7.71 9.55 2.59
CA GLN A 138 9.16 9.60 2.31
C GLN A 138 9.49 8.93 0.98
N CYS A 139 8.91 7.78 0.70
CA CYS A 139 9.08 7.07 -0.58
C CYS A 139 8.58 7.93 -1.75
N TYR A 140 7.39 8.50 -1.62
CA TYR A 140 6.76 9.39 -2.62
C TYR A 140 7.62 10.62 -2.90
N ALA A 141 8.09 11.31 -1.88
CA ALA A 141 8.94 12.49 -2.02
C ALA A 141 10.29 12.18 -2.68
N LYS A 142 10.83 10.98 -2.48
CA LYS A 142 12.07 10.55 -3.13
C LYS A 142 11.86 10.23 -4.60
N SER A 143 10.76 9.55 -4.95
CA SER A 143 10.47 9.12 -6.33
C SER A 143 9.86 10.23 -7.19
N SER A 144 9.21 11.25 -6.61
CA SER A 144 8.67 12.40 -7.34
C SER A 144 9.70 13.19 -8.16
N LYS A 145 10.98 13.06 -7.80
CA LYS A 145 12.09 13.73 -8.51
C LYS A 145 12.31 13.22 -9.93
N TRP A 146 11.77 12.05 -10.28
CA TRP A 146 12.04 11.38 -11.54
C TRP A 146 10.87 10.55 -12.09
N ALA A 147 9.79 10.37 -11.34
CA ALA A 147 8.59 9.71 -11.83
C ALA A 147 7.88 10.54 -12.90
N ALA A 148 7.40 9.89 -13.96
CA ALA A 148 6.77 10.55 -15.12
C ALA A 148 5.42 11.21 -14.79
N SER A 149 4.73 10.76 -13.74
CA SER A 149 3.43 11.27 -13.29
C SER A 149 3.18 10.89 -11.84
N ASP A 150 2.15 11.46 -11.20
CA ASP A 150 1.71 11.08 -9.85
C ASP A 150 1.26 9.62 -9.78
N TYR A 151 0.67 9.09 -10.85
CA TYR A 151 0.30 7.68 -10.96
C TYR A 151 1.53 6.77 -10.88
N GLU A 152 2.57 7.04 -11.67
CA GLU A 152 3.81 6.29 -11.65
C GLU A 152 4.56 6.48 -10.32
N ASN A 153 4.54 7.71 -9.77
CA ASN A 153 5.13 8.02 -8.48
C ASN A 153 4.48 7.20 -7.35
N THR A 154 3.17 7.03 -7.40
CA THR A 154 2.41 6.20 -6.46
C THR A 154 2.82 4.72 -6.54
N ALA A 155 3.00 4.20 -7.76
CA ALA A 155 3.48 2.83 -7.93
C ALA A 155 4.91 2.64 -7.40
N PHE A 156 5.81 3.59 -7.65
CA PHE A 156 7.15 3.61 -7.07
C PHE A 156 7.12 3.73 -5.55
N MET A 157 6.23 4.55 -4.99
CA MET A 157 6.04 4.69 -3.54
C MET A 157 5.74 3.35 -2.89
N PHE A 158 4.75 2.62 -3.40
CA PHE A 158 4.37 1.32 -2.85
C PHE A 158 5.47 0.27 -3.04
N SER A 159 6.13 0.24 -4.19
CA SER A 159 7.28 -0.66 -4.38
C SER A 159 8.45 -0.32 -3.44
N CYS A 160 8.65 0.98 -3.16
CA CYS A 160 9.64 1.46 -2.18
C CYS A 160 9.30 1.02 -0.76
N TYR A 161 8.03 1.16 -0.35
CA TYR A 161 7.58 0.71 0.96
C TYR A 161 7.89 -0.77 1.19
N ASN A 162 7.49 -1.62 0.24
CA ASN A 162 7.68 -3.07 0.33
C ASN A 162 9.14 -3.52 0.15
N GLY A 163 9.86 -2.93 -0.80
CA GLY A 163 11.18 -3.41 -1.23
C GLY A 163 12.37 -2.54 -0.87
N GLY A 164 12.12 -1.39 -0.23
CA GLY A 164 13.13 -0.40 0.14
C GLY A 164 13.58 0.48 -1.03
N TYR A 165 13.94 1.74 -0.70
CA TYR A 165 14.35 2.74 -1.70
C TYR A 165 15.57 2.30 -2.51
N GLY A 166 16.57 1.68 -1.88
CA GLY A 166 17.76 1.15 -2.57
C GLY A 166 17.41 0.10 -3.64
N GLY A 167 16.37 -0.70 -3.38
CA GLY A 167 15.84 -1.67 -4.34
C GLY A 167 15.32 -1.01 -5.61
N ILE A 168 14.52 0.06 -5.46
CA ILE A 168 13.97 0.79 -6.60
C ILE A 168 15.07 1.47 -7.42
N ILE A 169 16.03 2.11 -6.78
CA ILE A 169 17.16 2.74 -7.48
C ILE A 169 17.93 1.71 -8.30
N THR A 170 18.14 0.52 -7.76
CA THR A 170 18.79 -0.57 -8.49
C THR A 170 17.95 -1.02 -9.69
N ASP A 171 16.65 -1.22 -9.49
CA ASP A 171 15.74 -1.67 -10.54
C ASP A 171 15.64 -0.62 -11.67
N ARG A 172 15.58 0.68 -11.34
CA ARG A 172 15.65 1.77 -12.32
C ARG A 172 16.94 1.79 -13.12
N LYS A 173 18.10 1.65 -12.46
CA LYS A 173 19.41 1.60 -13.14
C LYS A 173 19.52 0.42 -14.10
N ILE A 174 18.85 -0.69 -13.84
CA ILE A 174 18.77 -1.81 -14.79
C ILE A 174 17.92 -1.41 -16.00
N CYS A 175 16.73 -0.83 -15.76
CA CYS A 175 15.84 -0.33 -16.82
C CYS A 175 16.55 0.69 -17.74
N GLU A 176 17.29 1.64 -17.19
CA GLU A 176 18.07 2.65 -17.93
C GLU A 176 19.04 2.05 -18.97
N ARG A 177 19.50 0.80 -18.76
CA ARG A 177 20.43 0.10 -19.66
C ARG A 177 19.73 -0.78 -20.70
N VAL A 178 18.40 -0.87 -20.64
CA VAL A 178 17.61 -1.70 -21.53
C VAL A 178 16.93 -0.84 -22.59
N GLN A 179 17.16 -1.13 -23.85
CA GLN A 179 16.53 -0.43 -24.95
C GLN A 179 14.99 -0.51 -24.84
N GLY A 180 14.32 0.63 -24.93
CA GLY A 180 12.85 0.74 -24.86
C GLY A 180 12.28 0.70 -23.43
N CYS A 181 13.10 0.67 -22.38
CA CYS A 181 12.65 0.81 -21.01
C CYS A 181 12.73 2.27 -20.56
N ASP A 182 11.62 2.81 -20.05
CA ASP A 182 11.53 4.15 -19.49
C ASP A 182 11.69 4.08 -17.95
N PRO A 183 12.81 4.57 -17.39
CA PRO A 183 13.09 4.48 -15.95
C PRO A 183 12.22 5.42 -15.10
N SER A 184 11.43 6.29 -15.73
CA SER A 184 10.46 7.18 -15.05
C SER A 184 9.08 6.52 -14.87
N LYS A 185 8.86 5.34 -15.46
CA LYS A 185 7.60 4.58 -15.42
C LYS A 185 7.78 3.27 -14.70
N TRP A 186 6.83 2.96 -13.81
CA TRP A 186 6.81 1.67 -13.12
C TRP A 186 6.20 0.57 -13.97
N PHE A 187 4.89 0.75 -14.32
CA PHE A 187 4.16 -0.29 -15.03
C PHE A 187 4.64 -0.47 -16.48
N GLY A 188 4.84 -1.72 -16.85
CA GLY A 188 5.36 -2.07 -18.17
C GLY A 188 6.86 -1.78 -18.38
N ASN A 189 7.51 -1.08 -17.45
CA ASN A 189 8.90 -0.64 -17.52
C ASN A 189 9.72 -1.18 -16.34
N VAL A 190 9.97 -0.38 -15.31
CA VAL A 190 10.87 -0.73 -14.19
C VAL A 190 10.44 -2.00 -13.48
N GLU A 191 9.14 -2.28 -13.37
CA GLU A 191 8.62 -3.51 -12.75
C GLU A 191 9.17 -4.81 -13.35
N LYS A 192 9.60 -4.79 -14.63
CA LYS A 192 10.12 -5.97 -15.33
C LYS A 192 11.55 -6.33 -14.93
N TYR A 193 12.29 -5.40 -14.35
CA TYR A 193 13.75 -5.52 -14.14
C TYR A 193 14.11 -5.44 -12.67
N SER A 194 14.90 -6.39 -12.18
CA SER A 194 15.35 -6.40 -10.79
C SER A 194 16.45 -7.41 -10.54
N LEU A 195 17.28 -7.13 -9.53
CA LEU A 195 18.18 -8.10 -8.91
C LEU A 195 17.51 -8.91 -7.78
N LYS A 196 16.24 -8.63 -7.45
CA LYS A 196 15.53 -9.40 -6.43
C LYS A 196 15.45 -10.87 -6.82
N GLN A 197 15.56 -11.73 -5.81
CA GLN A 197 15.51 -13.18 -5.99
C GLN A 197 14.19 -13.59 -6.66
N LYS A 198 14.29 -14.39 -7.73
CA LYS A 198 13.18 -14.96 -8.48
C LYS A 198 12.78 -16.37 -8.03
N THR A 199 13.59 -17.00 -7.17
CA THR A 199 13.25 -18.30 -6.57
C THR A 199 12.19 -18.13 -5.50
N LYS A 200 11.17 -18.99 -5.51
CA LYS A 200 10.11 -19.00 -4.51
C LYS A 200 10.66 -19.23 -3.11
N ILE A 201 10.14 -18.49 -2.15
CA ILE A 201 10.55 -18.60 -0.75
C ILE A 201 9.64 -19.62 -0.05
N PRO A 202 10.21 -20.62 0.65
CA PRO A 202 9.41 -21.52 1.45
C PRO A 202 8.50 -20.77 2.44
N GLY A 203 7.24 -21.17 2.51
CA GLY A 203 6.23 -20.53 3.35
C GLY A 203 5.51 -19.33 2.73
N TYR A 204 6.10 -18.65 1.70
CA TYR A 204 5.46 -17.52 1.00
C TYR A 204 4.79 -17.94 -0.32
N GLY A 205 5.21 -19.07 -0.92
CA GLY A 205 4.72 -19.53 -2.21
C GLY A 205 5.14 -18.65 -3.41
N LYS A 206 5.78 -17.50 -3.15
CA LYS A 206 6.23 -16.49 -4.12
C LYS A 206 7.68 -16.11 -3.87
N SER A 207 8.32 -15.56 -4.89
CA SER A 207 9.66 -14.98 -4.81
C SER A 207 9.61 -13.53 -4.29
N MET A 208 10.74 -12.98 -3.82
CA MET A 208 10.82 -11.56 -3.46
C MET A 208 10.59 -10.64 -4.66
N PHE A 209 10.91 -11.09 -5.87
CA PHE A 209 10.58 -10.38 -7.10
C PHE A 209 9.06 -10.28 -7.27
N GLU A 210 8.34 -11.40 -7.27
CA GLU A 210 6.88 -11.44 -7.45
C GLU A 210 6.16 -10.64 -6.37
N ILE A 211 6.50 -10.82 -5.08
CA ILE A 211 5.91 -10.09 -3.97
C ILE A 211 6.00 -8.58 -4.19
N ASN A 212 7.17 -8.08 -4.54
CA ASN A 212 7.37 -6.64 -4.71
C ASN A 212 6.67 -6.08 -5.96
N ARG A 213 6.54 -6.85 -7.05
CA ARG A 213 5.84 -6.40 -8.27
C ARG A 213 4.34 -6.40 -8.13
N GLU A 214 3.82 -7.39 -7.43
CA GLU A 214 2.38 -7.47 -7.15
C GLU A 214 1.92 -6.43 -6.14
N TYR A 215 2.80 -5.92 -5.28
CA TYR A 215 2.44 -5.02 -4.20
C TYR A 215 1.73 -3.74 -4.69
N PRO A 216 2.31 -2.91 -5.57
CA PRO A 216 1.62 -1.75 -6.12
C PRO A 216 0.35 -2.14 -6.90
N LYS A 217 0.41 -3.21 -7.69
CA LYS A 217 -0.71 -3.70 -8.48
C LYS A 217 -1.91 -4.10 -7.60
N ASN A 218 -1.65 -4.86 -6.55
CA ASN A 218 -2.70 -5.29 -5.64
C ASN A 218 -3.36 -4.12 -4.92
N ILE A 219 -2.58 -3.14 -4.47
CA ILE A 219 -3.10 -1.96 -3.80
C ILE A 219 -3.91 -1.11 -4.77
N MET A 220 -3.31 -0.70 -5.89
CA MET A 220 -3.91 0.31 -6.78
C MET A 220 -5.10 -0.22 -7.59
N PHE A 221 -5.14 -1.53 -7.94
CA PHE A 221 -6.15 -2.06 -8.85
C PHE A 221 -7.08 -3.09 -8.24
N ILE A 222 -6.70 -3.75 -7.14
CA ILE A 222 -7.47 -4.88 -6.63
C ILE A 222 -8.13 -4.58 -5.29
N ARG A 223 -7.40 -3.89 -4.38
CA ARG A 223 -7.85 -3.78 -2.99
C ARG A 223 -8.53 -2.46 -2.64
N SER A 224 -8.21 -1.37 -3.32
CA SER A 224 -8.57 -0.02 -2.86
C SER A 224 -9.96 0.46 -3.23
N SER A 225 -10.52 0.04 -4.38
CA SER A 225 -11.78 0.59 -4.91
C SER A 225 -12.96 0.55 -3.93
N LYS A 226 -13.06 -0.51 -3.14
CA LYS A 226 -14.10 -0.70 -2.12
C LYS A 226 -14.02 0.30 -0.97
N TYR A 227 -12.88 0.96 -0.78
CA TYR A 227 -12.66 1.93 0.28
C TYR A 227 -12.91 3.38 -0.16
N ALA A 228 -12.98 3.66 -1.47
CA ALA A 228 -13.16 5.03 -1.98
C ALA A 228 -14.33 5.79 -1.32
N PRO A 229 -15.52 5.18 -1.11
CA PRO A 229 -16.65 5.88 -0.49
C PRO A 229 -16.42 6.38 0.95
N PHE A 230 -15.35 5.96 1.61
CA PHE A 230 -15.02 6.41 2.97
C PHE A 230 -14.14 7.67 2.99
N PHE A 231 -13.69 8.13 1.84
CA PHE A 231 -12.79 9.28 1.68
C PHE A 231 -13.42 10.41 0.86
N GLU A 232 -14.65 10.23 0.40
CA GLU A 232 -15.50 11.25 -0.22
C GLU A 232 -16.24 12.06 0.87
#